data_96f0a8d750fdf63300604ba03967da95
#
_entry.id   96f0a8d750fdf63300604ba03967da95
#
_cell.length_a   1.000
_cell.length_b   1.000
_cell.length_c   1.000
_cell.angle_alpha   90.00
_cell.angle_beta   90.00
_cell.angle_gamma   90.00
#
_symmetry.space_group_name_H-M   'P 1'
#
loop_
_entity.id
_entity.type
_entity.pdbx_description
1 polymer ?
#
loop_
_entity_poly.entity_id
_entity_poly.type
_entity_poly.pdbx_seq_one_letter_code
_entity_poly.pdbx_strand_id
1 'polypeptide(L)'
;MDLPWNDERSNQFITNVGLITSDGPFGPNVMACEWTHHISYKPGLIAVSLGHTKATVENIRTSKEFGINLCASDQSVLASVAGGYTGAKYNKVTALKELGFEFYKAKRITSLMIKGAVLNIECRLYKEITLGDHITFVGEVIEASNNPDKVPLAYHGGKYWILNTNVVKPSNEERDRIKKVIEKYSR
;
A
#
# COMPACT_ATOMS: atom_id res chain seq x y z
N MET A 1 -7.16 24.23 -7.59
CA MET A 1 -7.98 23.88 -6.39
C MET A 1 -7.27 22.75 -5.69
N ASP A 2 -7.09 22.85 -4.38
CA ASP A 2 -6.42 21.83 -3.57
C ASP A 2 -7.44 20.87 -2.94
N LEU A 3 -7.00 19.68 -2.63
CA LEU A 3 -7.74 18.65 -1.89
C LEU A 3 -6.92 18.25 -0.66
N PRO A 4 -6.90 19.07 0.41
CA PRO A 4 -6.06 18.81 1.57
C PRO A 4 -6.52 17.57 2.35
N TRP A 5 -5.64 17.04 3.17
CA TRP A 5 -5.97 15.99 4.13
C TRP A 5 -7.16 16.41 5.00
N ASN A 6 -8.11 15.51 5.20
CA ASN A 6 -9.40 15.72 5.88
C ASN A 6 -10.44 16.57 5.12
N ASP A 7 -10.23 16.93 3.86
CA ASP A 7 -11.31 17.45 3.03
C ASP A 7 -12.37 16.35 2.80
N GLU A 8 -13.65 16.67 2.90
CA GLU A 8 -14.72 15.69 2.70
C GLU A 8 -14.66 15.01 1.33
N ARG A 9 -14.17 15.72 0.32
CA ARG A 9 -14.00 15.19 -1.05
C ARG A 9 -12.85 14.19 -1.14
N SER A 10 -11.72 14.46 -0.47
CA SER A 10 -10.59 13.53 -0.41
C SER A 10 -10.93 12.28 0.40
N ASN A 11 -11.80 12.41 1.40
CA ASN A 11 -12.29 11.28 2.20
C ASN A 11 -13.20 10.30 1.44
N GLN A 12 -13.67 10.66 0.21
CA GLN A 12 -14.45 9.74 -0.62
C GLN A 12 -13.60 8.64 -1.29
N PHE A 13 -12.29 8.80 -1.34
CA PHE A 13 -11.43 7.75 -1.87
C PHE A 13 -11.38 6.56 -0.91
N ILE A 14 -11.62 5.37 -1.47
CA ILE A 14 -11.39 4.09 -0.77
C ILE A 14 -10.00 3.61 -1.18
N THR A 15 -9.15 3.36 -0.19
CA THR A 15 -7.79 2.90 -0.44
C THR A 15 -7.51 1.61 0.32
N ASN A 16 -6.47 0.88 -0.09
CA ASN A 16 -5.90 -0.16 0.74
C ASN A 16 -5.03 0.46 1.85
N VAL A 17 -4.64 -0.35 2.82
CA VAL A 17 -3.62 0.02 3.81
C VAL A 17 -2.31 -0.64 3.42
N GLY A 18 -1.46 0.08 2.69
CA GLY A 18 -0.10 -0.36 2.40
C GLY A 18 0.81 -0.13 3.59
N LEU A 19 1.51 -1.16 4.04
CA LEU A 19 2.55 -1.07 5.07
C LEU A 19 3.90 -1.15 4.36
N ILE A 20 4.54 0.01 4.20
CA ILE A 20 5.81 0.14 3.48
C ILE A 20 6.96 -0.08 4.45
N THR A 21 7.73 -1.13 4.24
CA THR A 21 8.94 -1.42 4.99
C THR A 21 10.17 -0.95 4.22
N SER A 22 11.14 -0.43 4.93
CA SER A 22 12.39 0.10 4.37
C SER A 22 13.51 -0.02 5.38
N ASP A 23 14.75 -0.04 4.91
CA ASP A 23 15.96 0.06 5.72
C ASP A 23 16.92 1.07 5.10
N GLY A 24 17.72 1.75 5.93
CA GLY A 24 18.64 2.78 5.47
C GLY A 24 19.10 3.70 6.60
N PRO A 25 19.31 5.00 6.37
CA PRO A 25 19.87 5.93 7.37
C PRO A 25 19.07 6.00 8.68
N PHE A 26 17.76 5.74 8.63
CA PHE A 26 16.88 5.71 9.81
C PHE A 26 16.70 4.31 10.41
N GLY A 27 17.46 3.31 9.91
CA GLY A 27 17.33 1.90 10.28
C GLY A 27 16.02 1.29 9.79
N PRO A 28 15.73 0.03 10.21
CA PRO A 28 14.52 -0.68 9.84
C PRO A 28 13.28 0.12 10.25
N ASN A 29 12.40 0.39 9.28
CA ASN A 29 11.21 1.20 9.49
C ASN A 29 9.99 0.60 8.77
N VAL A 30 8.80 0.94 9.26
CA VAL A 30 7.52 0.66 8.63
C VAL A 30 6.65 1.91 8.67
N MET A 31 5.92 2.21 7.59
CA MET A 31 4.92 3.28 7.58
C MET A 31 3.64 2.83 6.88
N ALA A 32 2.51 3.32 7.35
CA ALA A 32 1.25 3.17 6.62
C ALA A 32 1.19 4.17 5.47
N CYS A 33 0.77 3.69 4.30
CA CYS A 33 0.62 4.47 3.08
C CYS A 33 -0.69 4.09 2.40
N GLU A 34 -1.60 5.04 2.29
CA GLU A 34 -2.88 4.87 1.60
C GLU A 34 -2.68 4.78 0.08
N TRP A 35 -1.75 5.57 -0.45
CA TRP A 35 -1.51 5.66 -1.89
C TRP A 35 -0.51 4.60 -2.34
N THR A 36 -0.95 3.34 -2.25
CA THR A 36 -0.20 2.16 -2.65
C THR A 36 -1.00 1.41 -3.70
N HIS A 37 -0.57 1.42 -4.96
CA HIS A 37 -1.34 0.89 -6.08
C HIS A 37 -0.49 0.09 -7.06
N HIS A 38 -1.04 -1.04 -7.53
CA HIS A 38 -0.52 -1.76 -8.67
C HIS A 38 -0.79 -0.95 -9.94
N ILE A 39 0.24 -0.65 -10.72
CA ILE A 39 0.17 0.27 -11.87
C ILE A 39 0.61 -0.33 -13.20
N SER A 40 1.24 -1.51 -13.19
CA SER A 40 1.63 -2.22 -14.41
C SER A 40 1.72 -3.72 -14.15
N TYR A 41 1.25 -4.51 -15.11
CA TYR A 41 1.36 -5.97 -15.06
C TYR A 41 2.69 -6.49 -15.63
N LYS A 42 3.24 -5.81 -16.65
CA LYS A 42 4.45 -6.28 -17.33
C LYS A 42 5.30 -5.09 -17.82
N PRO A 43 6.43 -4.78 -17.13
CA PRO A 43 6.84 -5.39 -15.86
C PRO A 43 5.81 -5.13 -14.75
N GLY A 44 5.84 -5.96 -13.69
CA GLY A 44 5.03 -5.73 -12.49
C GLY A 44 5.55 -4.50 -11.76
N LEU A 45 4.74 -3.42 -11.71
CA LEU A 45 5.11 -2.17 -11.05
C LEU A 45 4.06 -1.77 -10.03
N ILE A 46 4.53 -1.29 -8.88
CA ILE A 46 3.68 -0.76 -7.81
C ILE A 46 4.16 0.65 -7.47
N ALA A 47 3.21 1.58 -7.37
CA ALA A 47 3.46 2.94 -6.93
C ALA A 47 3.11 3.10 -5.45
N VAL A 48 3.98 3.79 -4.70
CA VAL A 48 3.73 4.25 -3.33
C VAL A 48 4.05 5.75 -3.26
N SER A 49 3.09 6.57 -2.81
CA SER A 49 3.28 8.03 -2.74
C SER A 49 3.43 8.46 -1.29
N LEU A 50 4.56 9.06 -0.97
CA LEU A 50 5.00 9.41 0.38
C LEU A 50 5.23 10.91 0.50
N GLY A 51 4.80 11.53 1.60
CA GLY A 51 5.15 12.92 1.90
C GLY A 51 6.67 13.09 2.05
N HIS A 52 7.22 14.22 1.57
CA HIS A 52 8.65 14.50 1.46
C HIS A 52 9.47 14.28 2.74
N THR A 53 8.88 14.48 3.92
CA THR A 53 9.59 14.46 5.22
C THR A 53 9.59 13.10 5.90
N LYS A 54 9.07 12.06 5.25
CA LYS A 54 8.99 10.72 5.85
C LYS A 54 10.37 10.04 5.87
N ALA A 55 10.75 9.44 6.99
CA ALA A 55 12.00 8.67 7.11
C ALA A 55 12.14 7.58 6.04
N THR A 56 11.02 6.99 5.63
CA THR A 56 10.96 5.98 4.55
C THR A 56 11.49 6.52 3.22
N VAL A 57 11.34 7.83 2.94
CA VAL A 57 11.83 8.47 1.71
C VAL A 57 13.35 8.33 1.62
N GLU A 58 14.07 8.71 2.67
CA GLU A 58 15.55 8.65 2.68
C GLU A 58 16.06 7.21 2.74
N ASN A 59 15.36 6.32 3.45
CA ASN A 59 15.68 4.90 3.43
C ASN A 59 15.60 4.35 2.01
N ILE A 60 14.50 4.56 1.28
CA ILE A 60 14.33 4.07 -0.10
C ILE A 60 15.35 4.70 -1.05
N ARG A 61 15.62 5.99 -0.91
CA ARG A 61 16.64 6.68 -1.73
C ARG A 61 18.02 6.09 -1.57
N THR A 62 18.36 5.69 -0.35
CA THR A 62 19.67 5.12 -0.03
C THR A 62 19.76 3.65 -0.46
N SER A 63 18.79 2.82 -0.05
CA SER A 63 18.83 1.38 -0.29
C SER A 63 18.42 0.99 -1.72
N LYS A 64 17.65 1.84 -2.41
CA LYS A 64 17.04 1.58 -3.72
C LYS A 64 16.09 0.37 -3.73
N GLU A 65 15.51 0.06 -2.59
CA GLU A 65 14.60 -1.06 -2.41
C GLU A 65 13.62 -0.80 -1.26
N PHE A 66 12.48 -1.49 -1.27
CA PHE A 66 11.48 -1.42 -0.21
C PHE A 66 10.53 -2.60 -0.26
N GLY A 67 9.93 -2.92 0.88
CA GLY A 67 8.88 -3.91 0.99
C GLY A 67 7.50 -3.24 0.99
N ILE A 68 6.53 -3.90 0.37
CA ILE A 68 5.11 -3.55 0.43
C ILE A 68 4.38 -4.71 1.08
N ASN A 69 3.63 -4.43 2.13
CA ASN A 69 2.84 -5.42 2.83
C ASN A 69 1.40 -4.90 2.90
N LEU A 70 0.46 -5.53 2.21
CA LEU A 70 -0.94 -5.14 2.32
C LEU A 70 -1.51 -5.64 3.65
N CYS A 71 -1.99 -4.69 4.44
CA CYS A 71 -2.44 -4.90 5.81
C CYS A 71 -3.64 -5.86 5.84
N ALA A 72 -3.61 -6.83 6.75
CA ALA A 72 -4.74 -7.68 7.05
C ALA A 72 -5.66 -7.03 8.09
N SER A 73 -6.92 -7.46 8.15
CA SER A 73 -7.96 -6.92 9.04
C SER A 73 -7.63 -7.07 10.52
N ASP A 74 -6.83 -8.04 10.89
CA ASP A 74 -6.33 -8.27 12.26
C ASP A 74 -5.05 -7.48 12.60
N GLN A 75 -4.58 -6.63 11.70
CA GLN A 75 -3.38 -5.81 11.85
C GLN A 75 -3.66 -4.30 12.01
N SER A 76 -4.87 -3.92 12.40
CA SER A 76 -5.26 -2.49 12.53
C SER A 76 -4.38 -1.71 13.53
N VAL A 77 -3.95 -2.35 14.62
CA VAL A 77 -3.01 -1.76 15.60
C VAL A 77 -1.65 -1.50 14.94
N LEU A 78 -1.13 -2.46 14.16
CA LEU A 78 0.12 -2.27 13.41
C LEU A 78 0.01 -1.09 12.44
N ALA A 79 -1.09 -1.01 11.69
CA ALA A 79 -1.36 0.09 10.76
C ALA A 79 -1.41 1.44 11.49
N SER A 80 -2.07 1.50 12.66
CA SER A 80 -2.17 2.72 13.47
C SER A 80 -0.81 3.18 13.99
N VAL A 81 0.03 2.28 14.46
CA VAL A 81 1.41 2.61 14.90
C VAL A 81 2.26 3.04 13.69
N ALA A 82 2.18 2.31 12.58
CA ALA A 82 2.94 2.62 11.37
C ALA A 82 2.61 4.00 10.79
N GLY A 83 1.34 4.41 10.84
CA GLY A 83 0.85 5.71 10.34
C GLY A 83 0.97 6.87 11.35
N GLY A 84 0.73 6.60 12.63
CA GLY A 84 0.65 7.63 13.66
C GLY A 84 2.00 8.16 14.19
N TYR A 85 3.08 7.42 13.98
CA TYR A 85 4.40 7.77 14.50
C TYR A 85 5.45 7.90 13.39
N THR A 86 6.39 8.84 13.56
CA THR A 86 7.49 9.02 12.59
C THR A 86 8.69 8.13 12.90
N GLY A 87 9.20 7.43 11.87
CA GLY A 87 10.43 6.64 11.96
C GLY A 87 11.69 7.46 12.24
N ALA A 88 11.65 8.79 12.04
CA ALA A 88 12.74 9.67 12.38
C ALA A 88 12.94 9.84 13.90
N LYS A 89 11.90 9.55 14.71
CA LYS A 89 11.94 9.72 16.17
C LYS A 89 11.80 8.39 16.93
N TYR A 90 11.13 7.40 16.34
CA TYR A 90 10.76 6.17 17.03
C TYR A 90 11.18 4.93 16.26
N ASN A 91 11.78 3.96 16.95
CA ASN A 91 11.99 2.62 16.40
C ASN A 91 10.68 1.83 16.43
N LYS A 92 9.87 2.04 15.39
CA LYS A 92 8.54 1.44 15.30
C LYS A 92 8.59 -0.08 15.14
N VAL A 93 9.61 -0.62 14.49
CA VAL A 93 9.76 -2.06 14.32
C VAL A 93 9.96 -2.76 15.67
N THR A 94 10.81 -2.20 16.54
CA THR A 94 11.00 -2.73 17.90
C THR A 94 9.71 -2.64 18.72
N ALA A 95 9.05 -1.48 18.72
CA ALA A 95 7.80 -1.29 19.45
C ALA A 95 6.69 -2.26 18.97
N LEU A 96 6.58 -2.47 17.67
CA LEU A 96 5.62 -3.42 17.10
C LEU A 96 5.92 -4.87 17.45
N LYS A 97 7.20 -5.25 17.53
CA LYS A 97 7.59 -6.58 18.03
C LYS A 97 7.19 -6.79 19.49
N GLU A 98 7.36 -5.78 20.33
CA GLU A 98 6.92 -5.80 21.73
C GLU A 98 5.39 -5.89 21.85
N LEU A 99 4.65 -5.29 20.89
CA LEU A 99 3.20 -5.42 20.77
C LEU A 99 2.75 -6.77 20.16
N GLY A 100 3.66 -7.70 19.90
CA GLY A 100 3.37 -9.06 19.45
C GLY A 100 3.31 -9.22 17.91
N PHE A 101 3.67 -8.21 17.14
CA PHE A 101 3.75 -8.34 15.68
C PHE A 101 5.09 -8.94 15.24
N GLU A 102 5.03 -9.83 14.26
CA GLU A 102 6.21 -10.53 13.76
C GLU A 102 6.69 -9.94 12.44
N PHE A 103 8.02 -9.84 12.33
CA PHE A 103 8.73 -9.45 11.12
C PHE A 103 9.71 -10.56 10.73
N TYR A 104 9.92 -10.72 9.43
CA TYR A 104 10.87 -11.71 8.90
C TYR A 104 11.82 -11.07 7.88
N LYS A 105 12.96 -11.70 7.63
CA LYS A 105 13.91 -11.27 6.60
C LYS A 105 13.32 -11.49 5.22
N ALA A 106 13.35 -10.48 4.39
CA ALA A 106 13.01 -10.60 2.98
C ALA A 106 13.97 -11.57 2.26
N LYS A 107 13.56 -12.06 1.11
CA LYS A 107 14.36 -12.99 0.29
C LYS A 107 15.32 -12.26 -0.65
N ARG A 108 14.93 -11.10 -1.14
CA ARG A 108 15.59 -10.39 -2.24
C ARG A 108 16.03 -8.97 -1.89
N ILE A 109 15.51 -8.40 -0.80
CA ILE A 109 15.82 -7.06 -0.30
C ILE A 109 16.34 -7.11 1.13
N THR A 110 16.95 -6.04 1.62
CA THR A 110 17.48 -5.98 2.99
C THR A 110 16.40 -5.62 4.02
N SER A 111 15.33 -4.97 3.58
CA SER A 111 14.22 -4.58 4.45
C SER A 111 13.51 -5.79 5.06
N LEU A 112 12.98 -5.61 6.27
CA LEU A 112 12.11 -6.62 6.89
C LEU A 112 10.73 -6.63 6.23
N MET A 113 10.11 -7.82 6.20
CA MET A 113 8.74 -8.01 5.77
C MET A 113 7.82 -8.32 6.97
N ILE A 114 6.52 -8.06 6.85
CA ILE A 114 5.54 -8.23 7.92
C ILE A 114 4.88 -9.61 7.78
N LYS A 115 4.93 -10.42 8.83
CA LYS A 115 4.24 -11.70 8.89
C LYS A 115 2.73 -11.48 9.04
N GLY A 116 1.93 -12.29 8.34
CA GLY A 116 0.47 -12.23 8.43
C GLY A 116 -0.19 -11.12 7.60
N ALA A 117 0.54 -10.37 6.79
CA ALA A 117 -0.05 -9.49 5.79
C ALA A 117 -0.80 -10.31 4.72
N VAL A 118 -1.77 -9.68 4.04
CA VAL A 118 -2.52 -10.31 2.95
C VAL A 118 -1.62 -10.59 1.75
N LEU A 119 -0.71 -9.67 1.47
CA LEU A 119 0.22 -9.72 0.36
C LEU A 119 1.54 -9.09 0.80
N ASN A 120 2.64 -9.76 0.53
CA ASN A 120 3.99 -9.26 0.73
C ASN A 120 4.67 -9.16 -0.62
N ILE A 121 5.26 -8.00 -0.94
CA ILE A 121 5.94 -7.72 -2.20
C ILE A 121 7.28 -7.08 -1.89
N GLU A 122 8.33 -7.60 -2.48
CA GLU A 122 9.66 -7.04 -2.42
C GLU A 122 9.95 -6.29 -3.72
N CYS A 123 10.35 -5.03 -3.59
CA CYS A 123 10.53 -4.12 -4.72
C CYS A 123 11.95 -3.58 -4.79
N ARG A 124 12.49 -3.52 -6.01
CA ARG A 124 13.61 -2.65 -6.36
C ARG A 124 13.06 -1.32 -6.86
N LEU A 125 13.68 -0.22 -6.47
CA LEU A 125 13.30 1.10 -6.96
C LEU A 125 13.48 1.18 -8.49
N TYR A 126 12.38 1.33 -9.20
CA TYR A 126 12.36 1.51 -10.66
C TYR A 126 12.44 2.99 -11.03
N LYS A 127 11.65 3.84 -10.35
CA LYS A 127 11.59 5.28 -10.62
C LYS A 127 11.13 6.06 -9.41
N GLU A 128 11.64 7.27 -9.27
CA GLU A 128 11.17 8.28 -8.32
C GLU A 128 10.59 9.46 -9.10
N ILE A 129 9.41 9.97 -8.68
CA ILE A 129 8.71 11.06 -9.33
C ILE A 129 8.16 11.99 -8.25
N THR A 130 8.55 13.25 -8.27
CA THR A 130 7.96 14.27 -7.39
C THR A 130 6.64 14.76 -7.98
N LEU A 131 5.56 14.64 -7.23
CA LEU A 131 4.21 15.04 -7.60
C LEU A 131 3.61 15.90 -6.48
N GLY A 132 3.62 17.22 -6.66
CA GLY A 132 3.12 18.14 -5.64
C GLY A 132 3.86 18.02 -4.32
N ASP A 133 3.13 17.75 -3.25
CA ASP A 133 3.63 17.58 -1.87
C ASP A 133 4.04 16.13 -1.53
N HIS A 134 4.05 15.25 -2.51
CA HIS A 134 4.44 13.84 -2.38
C HIS A 134 5.52 13.43 -3.38
N ILE A 135 6.24 12.37 -3.01
CA ILE A 135 7.16 11.64 -3.88
C ILE A 135 6.54 10.27 -4.14
N THR A 136 6.33 9.94 -5.40
CA THR A 136 5.91 8.61 -5.83
C THR A 136 7.13 7.77 -6.15
N PHE A 137 7.35 6.73 -5.36
CA PHE A 137 8.31 5.68 -5.66
C PHE A 137 7.60 4.58 -6.44
N VAL A 138 8.11 4.30 -7.63
CA VAL A 138 7.68 3.15 -8.42
C VAL A 138 8.64 2.02 -8.14
N GLY A 139 8.15 0.91 -7.63
CA GLY A 139 8.92 -0.31 -7.38
C GLY A 139 8.65 -1.37 -8.44
N GLU A 140 9.73 -1.95 -8.99
CA GLU A 140 9.66 -3.17 -9.76
C GLU A 140 9.53 -4.37 -8.82
N VAL A 141 8.51 -5.19 -9.04
CA VAL A 141 8.27 -6.40 -8.25
C VAL A 141 9.34 -7.45 -8.57
N ILE A 142 10.11 -7.86 -7.56
CA ILE A 142 11.15 -8.89 -7.70
C ILE A 142 10.87 -10.18 -6.91
N GLU A 143 9.93 -10.12 -5.97
CA GLU A 143 9.41 -11.26 -5.22
C GLU A 143 8.01 -10.89 -4.72
N ALA A 144 7.09 -11.86 -4.66
CA ALA A 144 5.76 -11.65 -4.10
C ALA A 144 5.21 -12.95 -3.50
N SER A 145 4.48 -12.82 -2.39
CA SER A 145 3.74 -13.91 -1.76
C SER A 145 2.44 -13.41 -1.18
N ASN A 146 1.37 -14.17 -1.30
CA ASN A 146 0.06 -13.86 -0.75
C ASN A 146 -0.32 -14.82 0.38
N ASN A 147 -1.24 -14.38 1.23
CA ASN A 147 -1.86 -15.18 2.28
C ASN A 147 -3.38 -15.20 2.04
N PRO A 148 -3.90 -16.26 1.41
CA PRO A 148 -5.32 -16.34 1.03
C PRO A 148 -6.27 -16.43 2.24
N ASP A 149 -5.77 -16.79 3.42
CA ASP A 149 -6.55 -16.93 4.66
C ASP A 149 -6.76 -15.57 5.36
N LYS A 150 -6.12 -14.50 4.86
CA LYS A 150 -6.23 -13.15 5.43
C LYS A 150 -7.17 -12.26 4.63
N VAL A 151 -7.95 -11.47 5.35
CA VAL A 151 -8.88 -10.50 4.78
C VAL A 151 -8.20 -9.13 4.69
N PRO A 152 -8.21 -8.46 3.52
CA PRO A 152 -7.59 -7.16 3.37
C PRO A 152 -8.30 -6.07 4.19
N LEU A 153 -7.51 -5.13 4.70
CA LEU A 153 -7.98 -3.95 5.39
C LEU A 153 -8.09 -2.79 4.37
N ALA A 154 -9.27 -2.20 4.28
CA ALA A 154 -9.51 -0.98 3.51
C ALA A 154 -9.52 0.24 4.45
N TYR A 155 -9.22 1.42 3.89
CA TYR A 155 -9.30 2.70 4.58
C TYR A 155 -10.21 3.65 3.80
N HIS A 156 -11.16 4.27 4.53
CA HIS A 156 -12.11 5.22 3.96
C HIS A 156 -12.67 6.11 5.06
N GLY A 157 -12.73 7.41 4.80
CA GLY A 157 -13.32 8.38 5.72
C GLY A 157 -12.70 8.37 7.13
N GLY A 158 -11.37 8.19 7.22
CA GLY A 158 -10.65 8.14 8.50
C GLY A 158 -10.81 6.84 9.30
N LYS A 159 -11.40 5.80 8.71
CA LYS A 159 -11.72 4.52 9.38
C LYS A 159 -11.20 3.32 8.60
N TYR A 160 -10.95 2.24 9.33
CA TYR A 160 -10.66 0.93 8.75
C TYR A 160 -11.95 0.16 8.46
N TRP A 161 -11.98 -0.52 7.32
CA TRP A 161 -13.14 -1.27 6.84
C TRP A 161 -12.74 -2.68 6.40
N ILE A 162 -13.66 -3.62 6.56
CA ILE A 162 -13.57 -4.95 5.99
C ILE A 162 -14.54 -5.02 4.82
N LEU A 163 -14.08 -5.50 3.66
CA LEU A 163 -14.93 -5.75 2.50
C LEU A 163 -15.69 -7.05 2.72
N ASN A 164 -16.99 -6.99 2.95
CA ASN A 164 -17.82 -8.15 3.31
C ASN A 164 -18.98 -8.44 2.35
N THR A 165 -19.30 -7.53 1.43
CA THR A 165 -20.43 -7.70 0.52
C THR A 165 -20.03 -7.37 -0.90
N ASN A 166 -20.29 -8.29 -1.83
CA ASN A 166 -20.06 -8.09 -3.25
C ASN A 166 -21.28 -7.46 -3.92
N VAL A 167 -21.05 -6.49 -4.78
CA VAL A 167 -22.06 -6.02 -5.72
C VAL A 167 -22.14 -7.01 -6.88
N VAL A 168 -23.34 -7.48 -7.17
CA VAL A 168 -23.58 -8.44 -8.28
C VAL A 168 -23.28 -7.73 -9.60
N LYS A 169 -22.43 -8.37 -10.42
CA LYS A 169 -22.17 -7.89 -11.78
C LYS A 169 -23.44 -8.07 -12.66
N PRO A 170 -23.58 -7.28 -13.74
CA PRO A 170 -24.71 -7.43 -14.69
C PRO A 170 -24.91 -8.88 -15.11
N SER A 171 -26.17 -9.33 -15.13
CA SER A 171 -26.56 -10.65 -15.61
C SER A 171 -26.16 -10.84 -17.09
N ASN A 172 -26.21 -12.06 -17.59
CA ASN A 172 -25.94 -12.32 -19.01
C ASN A 172 -26.93 -11.57 -19.91
N GLU A 173 -28.22 -11.54 -19.56
CA GLU A 173 -29.24 -10.78 -20.27
C GLU A 173 -28.92 -9.28 -20.30
N GLU A 174 -28.53 -8.72 -19.20
CA GLU A 174 -28.12 -7.31 -19.13
C GLU A 174 -26.85 -7.03 -19.95
N ARG A 175 -25.89 -7.94 -19.96
CA ARG A 175 -24.67 -7.82 -20.79
C ARG A 175 -25.02 -7.85 -22.28
N ASP A 176 -25.92 -8.71 -22.69
CA ASP A 176 -26.39 -8.78 -24.09
C ASP A 176 -27.13 -7.51 -24.49
N ARG A 177 -27.97 -6.98 -23.61
CA ARG A 177 -28.61 -5.67 -23.81
C ARG A 177 -27.56 -4.54 -23.93
N ILE A 178 -26.58 -4.48 -23.03
CA ILE A 178 -25.50 -3.51 -23.08
C ILE A 178 -24.76 -3.61 -24.41
N LYS A 179 -24.39 -4.82 -24.83
CA LYS A 179 -23.69 -5.06 -26.10
C LYS A 179 -24.48 -4.52 -27.29
N LYS A 180 -25.78 -4.86 -27.40
CA LYS A 180 -26.66 -4.36 -28.47
C LYS A 180 -26.76 -2.83 -28.50
N VAL A 181 -26.78 -2.20 -27.33
CA VAL A 181 -26.81 -0.73 -27.25
C VAL A 181 -25.48 -0.13 -27.71
N ILE A 182 -24.36 -0.66 -27.25
CA ILE A 182 -23.02 -0.15 -27.58
C ILE A 182 -22.73 -0.31 -29.08
N GLU A 183 -23.13 -1.43 -29.69
CA GLU A 183 -22.94 -1.68 -31.12
C GLU A 183 -23.64 -0.64 -32.04
N LYS A 184 -24.72 0.00 -31.58
CA LYS A 184 -25.39 1.10 -32.32
C LYS A 184 -24.52 2.38 -32.39
N TYR A 185 -23.54 2.52 -31.53
CA TYR A 185 -22.68 3.69 -31.44
C TYR A 185 -21.22 3.36 -31.77
N SER A 186 -21.01 2.25 -32.52
CA SER A 186 -19.67 1.91 -33.02
C SER A 186 -19.17 3.03 -33.95
N ARG A 187 -17.90 3.39 -33.81
CA ARG A 187 -17.21 4.42 -34.62
C ARG A 187 -16.49 3.77 -35.79
#